data_2c31f1cc1b5c0b8bb30a47c633a65cd1
#
_entry.id   2c31f1cc1b5c0b8bb30a47c633a65cd1
#
_cell.length_a   1.000
_cell.length_b   1.000
_cell.length_c   1.000
_cell.angle_alpha   90.00
_cell.angle_beta   90.00
_cell.angle_gamma   90.00
#
_symmetry.space_group_name_H-M   'P 1'
#
loop_
_entity.id
_entity.type
_entity.pdbx_description
1 polymer ?
#
loop_
_entity_poly.entity_id
_entity_poly.type
_entity_poly.pdbx_seq_one_letter_code
_entity_poly.pdbx_strand_id
1 'polypeptide(L)'
;MSIDLRVKLTPKLELPNPLIIASGPSVKNDADILRGLESGAGGVVTKTITYDPLQQVQPKPRMYVVDKKSAILRTKFYSFYSIDLMSVYPPEKWYTFIKRAKLEIARRGLEGVIIASIAGRTYEEWEKLTRLVTEAGADAIELNLSCPHIESGSGKLMGRAVAQDTNIVANIVKVVKENSNIPVIGKLTPHGANPVELAKVMASSGVDAVVSTARFQGLIIDINTLRPVEWGGLGGYGGPWQLPISLAWTYHVVRALPNVPVIGSGGISSGYDIVRFILVGAKATQSCTTIILHGYEIIRVMLNELTKWMLEHGYTRIEEFRGLTLKHVLSLEELNRVKKYVFSIDITKCTLCGICIKSCPYGAIVRVSDRIEINNTLCDNCGLCYSLCPYDAINREEIPRKNDKASTHRVEE
;
A
#
# COMPACT_ATOMS: atom_id res chain seq x y z
N MET A 1 -8.27 -28.30 -3.49
CA MET A 1 -7.87 -27.78 -2.16
C MET A 1 -8.76 -26.58 -1.85
N SER A 2 -9.28 -26.49 -0.62
CA SER A 2 -10.02 -25.30 -0.16
C SER A 2 -9.02 -24.22 0.26
N ILE A 3 -9.17 -23.01 -0.26
CA ILE A 3 -8.34 -21.85 0.14
C ILE A 3 -9.02 -21.12 1.29
N ASP A 4 -8.29 -20.86 2.35
CA ASP A 4 -8.73 -20.04 3.47
C ASP A 4 -8.00 -18.68 3.44
N LEU A 5 -8.75 -17.63 3.13
CA LEU A 5 -8.23 -16.26 3.05
C LEU A 5 -8.29 -15.51 4.39
N ARG A 6 -8.84 -16.12 5.45
CA ARG A 6 -9.01 -15.46 6.75
C ARG A 6 -7.67 -15.03 7.34
N VAL A 7 -7.70 -13.87 7.99
CA VAL A 7 -6.53 -13.27 8.63
C VAL A 7 -6.91 -12.80 10.03
N LYS A 8 -6.29 -13.40 11.05
CA LYS A 8 -6.36 -12.88 12.43
C LYS A 8 -5.43 -11.68 12.55
N LEU A 9 -5.95 -10.48 12.31
CA LEU A 9 -5.16 -9.25 12.33
C LEU A 9 -4.66 -8.94 13.75
N THR A 10 -5.58 -8.98 14.74
CA THR A 10 -5.25 -8.84 16.18
C THR A 10 -5.99 -9.93 16.97
N PRO A 11 -5.71 -10.14 18.26
CA PRO A 11 -6.48 -11.08 19.07
C PRO A 11 -8.00 -10.84 19.08
N LYS A 12 -8.42 -9.58 18.86
CA LYS A 12 -9.83 -9.15 18.86
C LYS A 12 -10.38 -8.79 17.47
N LEU A 13 -9.60 -8.93 16.40
CA LEU A 13 -10.02 -8.54 15.05
C LEU A 13 -9.58 -9.59 14.02
N GLU A 14 -10.55 -10.28 13.46
CA GLU A 14 -10.37 -11.23 12.36
C GLU A 14 -11.05 -10.71 11.09
N LEU A 15 -10.37 -10.86 9.96
CA LEU A 15 -10.83 -10.47 8.64
C LEU A 15 -11.13 -11.74 7.83
N PRO A 16 -12.23 -11.81 7.06
CA PRO A 16 -12.52 -12.94 6.17
C PRO A 16 -11.50 -13.08 5.01
N ASN A 17 -10.77 -11.99 4.69
CA ASN A 17 -9.67 -11.99 3.74
C ASN A 17 -8.78 -10.74 3.97
N PRO A 18 -7.55 -10.68 3.40
CA PRO A 18 -6.59 -9.63 3.68
C PRO A 18 -6.86 -8.28 2.99
N LEU A 19 -7.92 -8.12 2.19
CA LEU A 19 -8.19 -6.89 1.44
C LEU A 19 -9.18 -5.98 2.16
N ILE A 20 -8.71 -4.80 2.58
CA ILE A 20 -9.49 -3.76 3.22
C ILE A 20 -9.67 -2.58 2.26
N ILE A 21 -10.87 -2.00 2.19
CA ILE A 21 -11.11 -0.72 1.54
C ILE A 21 -10.57 0.38 2.46
N ALA A 22 -9.57 1.12 2.00
CA ALA A 22 -8.98 2.21 2.78
C ALA A 22 -9.91 3.43 2.87
N SER A 23 -9.71 4.25 3.92
CA SER A 23 -10.43 5.52 4.08
C SER A 23 -10.28 6.41 2.85
N GLY A 24 -11.41 6.82 2.28
CA GLY A 24 -11.46 7.63 1.07
C GLY A 24 -12.88 7.90 0.60
N PRO A 25 -13.03 8.52 -0.59
CA PRO A 25 -14.34 8.87 -1.14
C PRO A 25 -15.22 7.67 -1.51
N SER A 26 -14.68 6.46 -1.50
CA SER A 26 -15.45 5.21 -1.70
C SER A 26 -16.25 4.80 -0.46
N VAL A 27 -16.07 5.43 0.70
CA VAL A 27 -16.77 5.05 1.94
C VAL A 27 -17.30 6.30 2.64
N LYS A 28 -18.41 6.84 2.18
CA LYS A 28 -19.00 8.09 2.65
C LYS A 28 -20.15 7.92 3.63
N ASN A 29 -20.77 6.74 3.68
CA ASN A 29 -21.97 6.45 4.46
C ASN A 29 -22.16 4.94 4.66
N ASP A 30 -23.25 4.54 5.31
CA ASP A 30 -23.64 3.15 5.55
C ASP A 30 -23.85 2.33 4.26
N ALA A 31 -24.44 2.92 3.22
CA ALA A 31 -24.64 2.22 1.95
C ALA A 31 -23.31 1.86 1.26
N ASP A 32 -22.31 2.75 1.34
CA ASP A 32 -20.98 2.49 0.80
C ASP A 32 -20.24 1.40 1.61
N ILE A 33 -20.41 1.38 2.95
CA ILE A 33 -19.89 0.31 3.81
C ILE A 33 -20.45 -1.04 3.35
N LEU A 34 -21.77 -1.13 3.25
CA LEU A 34 -22.45 -2.38 2.85
C LEU A 34 -22.01 -2.83 1.45
N ARG A 35 -21.97 -1.91 0.49
CA ARG A 35 -21.52 -2.22 -0.88
C ARG A 35 -20.09 -2.76 -0.92
N GLY A 36 -19.19 -2.20 -0.10
CA GLY A 36 -17.83 -2.69 0.02
C GLY A 36 -17.76 -4.13 0.51
N LEU A 37 -18.53 -4.47 1.56
CA LEU A 37 -18.59 -5.82 2.10
C LEU A 37 -19.30 -6.80 1.16
N GLU A 38 -20.40 -6.40 0.53
CA GLU A 38 -21.11 -7.19 -0.50
C GLU A 38 -20.20 -7.53 -1.70
N SER A 39 -19.23 -6.68 -2.00
CA SER A 39 -18.22 -6.93 -3.04
C SER A 39 -17.09 -7.83 -2.58
N GLY A 40 -17.10 -8.29 -1.33
CA GLY A 40 -16.18 -9.26 -0.76
C GLY A 40 -14.98 -8.66 -0.03
N ALA A 41 -14.94 -7.34 0.26
CA ALA A 41 -13.86 -6.78 1.08
C ALA A 41 -13.83 -7.41 2.47
N GLY A 42 -12.64 -7.75 2.98
CA GLY A 42 -12.45 -8.25 4.34
C GLY A 42 -12.70 -7.19 5.43
N GLY A 43 -12.63 -5.93 5.05
CA GLY A 43 -12.97 -4.80 5.92
C GLY A 43 -13.14 -3.51 5.15
N VAL A 44 -13.77 -2.53 5.79
CA VAL A 44 -14.03 -1.21 5.22
C VAL A 44 -13.62 -0.15 6.23
N VAL A 45 -12.74 0.77 5.83
CA VAL A 45 -12.38 1.94 6.62
C VAL A 45 -13.28 3.11 6.24
N THR A 46 -13.99 3.68 7.21
CA THR A 46 -14.88 4.83 6.97
C THR A 46 -14.11 6.04 6.43
N LYS A 47 -14.79 6.94 5.74
CA LYS A 47 -14.27 8.29 5.54
C LYS A 47 -13.97 8.90 6.92
N THR A 48 -12.82 9.57 7.05
CA THR A 48 -12.36 10.08 8.36
C THR A 48 -13.39 10.99 9.00
N ILE A 49 -13.78 10.67 10.22
CA ILE A 49 -14.78 11.35 11.04
C ILE A 49 -14.08 12.42 11.86
N THR A 50 -14.62 13.64 11.87
CA THR A 50 -14.02 14.77 12.59
C THR A 50 -15.07 15.77 13.00
N TYR A 51 -14.80 16.53 14.08
CA TYR A 51 -15.56 17.71 14.47
C TYR A 51 -15.06 19.01 13.79
N ASP A 52 -14.00 18.96 12.96
CA ASP A 52 -13.46 20.14 12.28
C ASP A 52 -14.33 20.55 11.08
N PRO A 53 -15.10 21.66 11.16
CA PRO A 53 -16.00 22.07 10.09
C PRO A 53 -15.26 22.44 8.81
N LEU A 54 -14.00 22.89 8.89
CA LEU A 54 -13.19 23.20 7.70
C LEU A 54 -12.82 21.94 6.93
N GLN A 55 -12.65 20.81 7.61
CA GLN A 55 -12.36 19.52 6.98
C GLN A 55 -13.60 18.82 6.41
N GLN A 56 -14.79 19.28 6.76
CA GLN A 56 -16.07 18.74 6.28
C GLN A 56 -16.51 19.39 4.94
N VAL A 57 -15.91 20.50 4.53
CA VAL A 57 -16.22 21.18 3.26
C VAL A 57 -15.19 20.81 2.20
N GLN A 58 -15.65 20.11 1.15
CA GLN A 58 -14.80 19.67 0.06
C GLN A 58 -14.61 20.76 -1.00
N PRO A 59 -13.37 21.07 -1.42
CA PRO A 59 -13.14 21.91 -2.61
C PRO A 59 -13.68 21.22 -3.87
N LYS A 60 -13.95 22.00 -4.92
CA LYS A 60 -14.48 21.51 -6.20
C LYS A 60 -13.88 22.32 -7.35
N PRO A 61 -13.41 21.66 -8.44
CA PRO A 61 -13.16 20.21 -8.56
C PRO A 61 -12.05 19.76 -7.64
N ARG A 62 -11.92 18.45 -7.31
CA ARG A 62 -10.95 17.95 -6.31
C ARG A 62 -10.24 16.64 -6.67
N MET A 63 -10.49 16.12 -7.86
CA MET A 63 -9.93 14.83 -8.29
C MET A 63 -9.41 14.94 -9.72
N TYR A 64 -8.21 14.41 -9.95
CA TYR A 64 -7.54 14.45 -11.24
C TYR A 64 -6.79 13.13 -11.49
N VAL A 65 -6.93 12.58 -12.70
CA VAL A 65 -6.22 11.36 -13.11
C VAL A 65 -5.12 11.74 -14.08
N VAL A 66 -3.88 11.42 -13.72
CA VAL A 66 -2.73 11.55 -14.61
C VAL A 66 -2.61 10.27 -15.42
N ASP A 67 -2.47 10.41 -16.74
CA ASP A 67 -2.50 9.33 -17.71
C ASP A 67 -3.82 8.53 -17.70
N LYS A 68 -4.84 9.15 -18.26
CA LYS A 68 -6.20 8.59 -18.35
C LYS A 68 -6.22 7.23 -19.07
N LYS A 69 -5.42 7.07 -20.13
CA LYS A 69 -5.38 5.82 -20.90
C LYS A 69 -4.86 4.67 -20.05
N SER A 70 -3.75 4.88 -19.36
CA SER A 70 -3.18 3.89 -18.44
C SER A 70 -4.13 3.55 -17.29
N ALA A 71 -4.87 4.52 -16.76
CA ALA A 71 -5.86 4.28 -15.73
C ALA A 71 -7.01 3.39 -16.22
N ILE A 72 -7.56 3.68 -17.40
CA ILE A 72 -8.66 2.89 -18.02
C ILE A 72 -8.19 1.46 -18.32
N LEU A 73 -7.01 1.31 -18.89
CA LEU A 73 -6.42 0.00 -19.25
C LEU A 73 -5.81 -0.74 -18.05
N ARG A 74 -5.85 -0.16 -16.85
CA ARG A 74 -5.28 -0.74 -15.62
C ARG A 74 -3.79 -1.09 -15.75
N THR A 75 -3.02 -0.29 -16.48
CA THR A 75 -1.56 -0.41 -16.50
C THR A 75 -0.97 0.09 -15.17
N LYS A 76 0.32 -0.15 -14.90
CA LYS A 76 0.94 0.26 -13.64
C LYS A 76 1.46 1.70 -13.61
N PHE A 77 1.16 2.52 -14.61
CA PHE A 77 1.77 3.84 -14.79
C PHE A 77 0.74 4.98 -14.79
N TYR A 78 -0.30 4.88 -13.97
CA TYR A 78 -1.20 6.00 -13.74
C TYR A 78 -1.11 6.53 -12.31
N SER A 79 -1.54 7.76 -12.12
CA SER A 79 -1.59 8.42 -10.82
C SER A 79 -2.94 9.05 -10.57
N PHE A 80 -3.31 9.09 -9.31
CA PHE A 80 -4.49 9.78 -8.82
C PHE A 80 -4.07 10.93 -7.91
N TYR A 81 -4.47 12.14 -8.28
CA TYR A 81 -4.17 13.38 -7.58
C TYR A 81 -5.46 13.98 -7.05
N SER A 82 -5.54 14.27 -5.77
CA SER A 82 -6.75 14.81 -5.19
C SER A 82 -6.50 15.58 -3.90
N ILE A 83 -7.33 16.60 -3.68
CA ILE A 83 -7.56 17.17 -2.37
C ILE A 83 -8.90 16.63 -1.85
N ASP A 84 -8.84 15.55 -1.11
CA ASP A 84 -10.02 14.89 -0.57
C ASP A 84 -9.95 14.94 0.96
N LEU A 85 -10.60 15.96 1.53
CA LEU A 85 -10.61 16.26 2.95
C LEU A 85 -11.36 15.16 3.73
N MET A 86 -11.74 15.42 4.97
CA MET A 86 -12.43 14.46 5.82
C MET A 86 -13.90 14.29 5.46
N SER A 87 -14.69 13.64 6.26
CA SER A 87 -16.11 13.41 5.98
C SER A 87 -16.90 14.71 5.95
N VAL A 88 -17.83 14.83 5.00
CA VAL A 88 -18.80 15.93 4.95
C VAL A 88 -19.90 15.80 5.99
N TYR A 89 -20.02 14.64 6.60
CA TYR A 89 -21.02 14.40 7.65
C TYR A 89 -20.42 14.55 9.02
N PRO A 90 -21.17 15.14 9.97
CA PRO A 90 -20.74 15.27 11.37
C PRO A 90 -20.66 13.90 12.07
N PRO A 91 -19.94 13.80 13.19
CA PRO A 91 -19.75 12.55 13.92
C PRO A 91 -21.05 11.85 14.33
N GLU A 92 -22.10 12.58 14.73
CA GLU A 92 -23.40 12.03 15.13
C GLU A 92 -24.09 11.31 13.97
N LYS A 93 -23.88 11.77 12.75
CA LYS A 93 -24.39 11.09 11.56
C LYS A 93 -23.65 9.78 11.31
N TRP A 94 -22.33 9.76 11.56
CA TRP A 94 -21.53 8.53 11.48
C TRP A 94 -21.88 7.50 12.55
N TYR A 95 -22.25 7.95 13.76
CA TYR A 95 -22.85 7.04 14.75
C TYR A 95 -24.03 6.27 14.15
N THR A 96 -24.95 7.02 13.51
CA THR A 96 -26.12 6.42 12.86
C THR A 96 -25.73 5.48 11.70
N PHE A 97 -24.79 5.89 10.85
CA PHE A 97 -24.34 5.08 9.71
C PHE A 97 -23.69 3.77 10.16
N ILE A 98 -22.76 3.81 11.12
CA ILE A 98 -22.10 2.61 11.63
C ILE A 98 -23.11 1.67 12.26
N LYS A 99 -23.99 2.18 13.11
CA LYS A 99 -25.02 1.38 13.78
C LYS A 99 -25.97 0.70 12.77
N ARG A 100 -26.43 1.44 11.76
CA ARG A 100 -27.28 0.88 10.69
C ARG A 100 -26.52 -0.16 9.86
N ALA A 101 -25.27 0.12 9.48
CA ALA A 101 -24.46 -0.84 8.75
C ALA A 101 -24.25 -2.13 9.55
N LYS A 102 -23.97 -2.06 10.85
CA LYS A 102 -23.83 -3.26 11.71
C LYS A 102 -25.12 -4.07 11.77
N LEU A 103 -26.27 -3.43 11.88
CA LEU A 103 -27.57 -4.13 11.85
C LEU A 103 -27.81 -4.82 10.51
N GLU A 104 -27.51 -4.16 9.38
CA GLU A 104 -27.70 -4.72 8.06
C GLU A 104 -26.70 -5.85 7.74
N ILE A 105 -25.44 -5.74 8.21
CA ILE A 105 -24.45 -6.82 8.12
C ILE A 105 -24.99 -8.08 8.81
N ALA A 106 -25.47 -7.95 10.05
CA ALA A 106 -26.03 -9.06 10.79
C ALA A 106 -27.30 -9.63 10.10
N ARG A 107 -28.21 -8.77 9.65
CA ARG A 107 -29.46 -9.18 8.98
C ARG A 107 -29.21 -9.93 7.67
N ARG A 108 -28.17 -9.53 6.89
CA ARG A 108 -27.86 -10.12 5.58
C ARG A 108 -26.84 -11.24 5.65
N GLY A 109 -26.28 -11.53 6.83
CA GLY A 109 -25.20 -12.52 6.99
C GLY A 109 -23.93 -12.15 6.22
N LEU A 110 -23.63 -10.85 6.10
CA LEU A 110 -22.41 -10.39 5.45
C LEU A 110 -21.20 -10.59 6.38
N GLU A 111 -20.08 -10.94 5.78
CA GLU A 111 -18.81 -11.01 6.49
C GLU A 111 -18.01 -9.72 6.29
N GLY A 112 -17.10 -9.45 7.22
CA GLY A 112 -16.18 -8.30 7.19
C GLY A 112 -16.39 -7.32 8.32
N VAL A 113 -15.43 -6.40 8.46
CA VAL A 113 -15.32 -5.49 9.61
C VAL A 113 -15.46 -4.03 9.20
N ILE A 114 -16.00 -3.20 10.13
CA ILE A 114 -16.05 -1.75 10.00
C ILE A 114 -14.93 -1.15 10.86
N ILE A 115 -13.98 -0.49 10.21
CA ILE A 115 -12.89 0.24 10.86
C ILE A 115 -13.23 1.73 10.78
N ALA A 116 -13.45 2.38 11.93
CA ALA A 116 -13.79 3.79 11.99
C ALA A 116 -12.52 4.65 11.93
N SER A 117 -12.30 5.40 10.84
CA SER A 117 -11.22 6.38 10.77
C SER A 117 -11.62 7.67 11.48
N ILE A 118 -10.82 8.13 12.43
CA ILE A 118 -11.10 9.34 13.22
C ILE A 118 -9.94 10.32 13.22
N ALA A 119 -10.25 11.62 13.41
CA ALA A 119 -9.26 12.69 13.60
C ALA A 119 -9.84 13.83 14.46
N GLY A 120 -9.25 14.09 15.63
CA GLY A 120 -9.63 15.15 16.55
C GLY A 120 -8.64 16.33 16.52
N ARG A 121 -9.13 17.56 16.71
CA ARG A 121 -8.30 18.76 16.82
C ARG A 121 -7.65 18.90 18.19
N THR A 122 -8.28 18.34 19.22
CA THR A 122 -7.84 18.34 20.62
C THR A 122 -7.94 16.93 21.21
N TYR A 123 -7.32 16.69 22.36
CA TYR A 123 -7.43 15.40 23.06
C TYR A 123 -8.88 15.07 23.45
N GLU A 124 -9.67 16.06 23.83
CA GLU A 124 -11.11 15.88 24.14
C GLU A 124 -11.92 15.47 22.91
N GLU A 125 -11.56 15.97 21.71
CA GLU A 125 -12.19 15.51 20.46
C GLU A 125 -11.80 14.08 20.12
N TRP A 126 -10.53 13.70 20.31
CA TRP A 126 -10.09 12.31 20.15
C TRP A 126 -10.85 11.37 21.08
N GLU A 127 -11.01 11.74 22.35
CA GLU A 127 -11.81 10.98 23.33
C GLU A 127 -13.27 10.84 22.88
N LYS A 128 -13.94 11.96 22.55
CA LYS A 128 -15.35 11.98 22.14
C LYS A 128 -15.58 11.14 20.88
N LEU A 129 -14.72 11.26 19.85
CA LEU A 129 -14.81 10.47 18.64
C LEU A 129 -14.62 8.98 18.94
N THR A 130 -13.65 8.63 19.78
CA THR A 130 -13.39 7.25 20.19
C THR A 130 -14.62 6.61 20.83
N ARG A 131 -15.21 7.27 21.84
CA ARG A 131 -16.43 6.79 22.50
C ARG A 131 -17.57 6.64 21.50
N LEU A 132 -17.81 7.65 20.67
CA LEU A 132 -18.88 7.68 19.67
C LEU A 132 -18.81 6.47 18.71
N VAL A 133 -17.64 6.21 18.12
CA VAL A 133 -17.52 5.12 17.13
C VAL A 133 -17.52 3.74 17.79
N THR A 134 -17.02 3.63 19.02
CA THR A 134 -17.08 2.38 19.81
C THR A 134 -18.52 2.04 20.17
N GLU A 135 -19.30 3.01 20.67
CA GLU A 135 -20.73 2.83 20.99
C GLU A 135 -21.59 2.58 19.76
N ALA A 136 -21.22 3.12 18.60
CA ALA A 136 -21.88 2.83 17.32
C ALA A 136 -21.66 1.39 16.83
N GLY A 137 -20.68 0.67 17.40
CA GLY A 137 -20.38 -0.73 17.09
C GLY A 137 -19.32 -0.93 16.00
N ALA A 138 -18.41 0.02 15.80
CA ALA A 138 -17.22 -0.20 14.97
C ALA A 138 -16.38 -1.37 15.53
N ASP A 139 -15.74 -2.13 14.64
CA ASP A 139 -14.91 -3.29 15.02
C ASP A 139 -13.47 -2.89 15.36
N ALA A 140 -13.02 -1.75 14.84
CA ALA A 140 -11.71 -1.15 15.14
C ALA A 140 -11.72 0.35 14.87
N ILE A 141 -10.70 1.06 15.38
CA ILE A 141 -10.45 2.48 15.12
C ILE A 141 -9.17 2.65 14.33
N GLU A 142 -9.18 3.46 13.26
CA GLU A 142 -7.97 3.91 12.54
C GLU A 142 -7.67 5.37 12.87
N LEU A 143 -6.49 5.66 13.42
CA LEU A 143 -6.03 7.01 13.74
C LEU A 143 -5.52 7.69 12.46
N ASN A 144 -6.21 8.73 11.98
CA ASN A 144 -5.76 9.48 10.81
C ASN A 144 -4.74 10.57 11.20
N LEU A 145 -3.50 10.16 11.32
CA LEU A 145 -2.33 11.03 11.49
C LEU A 145 -1.57 11.25 10.17
N SER A 146 -2.22 10.96 9.03
CA SER A 146 -1.57 10.91 7.72
C SER A 146 -2.13 11.89 6.69
N CYS A 147 -3.15 12.68 7.03
CA CYS A 147 -3.78 13.61 6.09
C CYS A 147 -2.76 14.68 5.63
N PRO A 148 -2.40 14.75 4.31
CA PRO A 148 -1.35 15.63 3.82
C PRO A 148 -1.79 17.11 3.75
N HIS A 149 -3.07 17.42 3.98
CA HIS A 149 -3.66 18.74 3.80
C HIS A 149 -3.67 19.59 5.07
N ILE A 150 -3.24 19.05 6.22
CA ILE A 150 -3.17 19.80 7.47
C ILE A 150 -1.72 20.24 7.69
N GLU A 151 -1.52 21.56 7.72
CA GLU A 151 -0.19 22.15 7.84
C GLU A 151 0.30 22.18 9.28
N SER A 152 1.61 22.07 9.43
CA SER A 152 2.28 22.28 10.72
C SER A 152 2.06 23.72 11.21
N GLY A 153 1.88 23.89 12.52
CA GLY A 153 1.60 25.21 13.10
C GLY A 153 0.12 25.61 13.12
N SER A 154 -0.79 24.77 12.60
CA SER A 154 -2.23 25.03 12.68
C SER A 154 -2.82 24.94 14.10
N GLY A 155 -2.05 24.45 15.07
CA GLY A 155 -2.50 24.17 16.43
C GLY A 155 -3.43 22.96 16.57
N LYS A 156 -3.72 22.25 15.46
CA LYS A 156 -4.64 21.09 15.45
C LYS A 156 -3.88 19.79 15.68
N LEU A 157 -4.38 18.91 16.55
CA LEU A 157 -3.79 17.61 16.84
C LEU A 157 -4.24 16.52 15.84
N MET A 158 -4.11 16.78 14.54
CA MET A 158 -4.56 15.86 13.49
C MET A 158 -3.68 15.91 12.22
N GLY A 159 -3.78 14.87 11.39
CA GLY A 159 -3.11 14.78 10.12
C GLY A 159 -1.58 14.78 10.23
N ARG A 160 -0.89 15.11 9.14
CA ARG A 160 0.59 15.10 9.09
C ARG A 160 1.26 16.10 10.04
N ALA A 161 0.55 17.14 10.46
CA ALA A 161 1.10 18.16 11.34
C ALA A 161 1.58 17.57 12.68
N VAL A 162 0.83 16.62 13.23
CA VAL A 162 1.19 15.95 14.49
C VAL A 162 2.20 14.80 14.31
N ALA A 163 2.30 14.22 13.14
CA ALA A 163 3.24 13.13 12.91
C ALA A 163 4.72 13.54 13.02
N GLN A 164 5.00 14.83 13.10
CA GLN A 164 6.33 15.39 13.34
C GLN A 164 6.71 15.41 14.83
N ASP A 165 5.72 15.38 15.73
CA ASP A 165 5.93 15.34 17.18
C ASP A 165 5.48 14.00 17.75
N THR A 166 6.44 13.15 18.03
CA THR A 166 6.20 11.80 18.55
C THR A 166 5.55 11.77 19.92
N ASN A 167 5.73 12.82 20.76
CA ASN A 167 5.06 12.93 22.06
C ASN A 167 3.57 13.18 21.89
N ILE A 168 3.19 14.05 20.95
CA ILE A 168 1.80 14.30 20.62
C ILE A 168 1.14 13.01 20.12
N VAL A 169 1.81 12.28 19.22
CA VAL A 169 1.33 10.98 18.71
C VAL A 169 1.13 9.98 19.84
N ALA A 170 2.10 9.86 20.75
CA ALA A 170 2.01 8.96 21.90
C ALA A 170 0.80 9.29 22.80
N ASN A 171 0.57 10.58 23.06
CA ASN A 171 -0.54 11.03 23.87
C ASN A 171 -1.90 10.79 23.19
N ILE A 172 -2.01 11.02 21.86
CA ILE A 172 -3.23 10.68 21.11
C ILE A 172 -3.54 9.18 21.23
N VAL A 173 -2.54 8.33 21.00
CA VAL A 173 -2.72 6.88 21.12
C VAL A 173 -3.20 6.50 22.51
N LYS A 174 -2.60 7.04 23.58
CA LYS A 174 -3.01 6.79 24.97
C LYS A 174 -4.46 7.18 25.22
N VAL A 175 -4.85 8.41 24.84
CA VAL A 175 -6.22 8.90 24.98
C VAL A 175 -7.22 7.97 24.29
N VAL A 176 -6.93 7.54 23.07
CA VAL A 176 -7.81 6.63 22.33
C VAL A 176 -7.85 5.24 22.98
N LYS A 177 -6.71 4.69 23.39
CA LYS A 177 -6.66 3.37 24.06
C LYS A 177 -7.37 3.34 25.41
N GLU A 178 -7.29 4.41 26.20
CA GLU A 178 -7.98 4.55 27.50
C GLU A 178 -9.51 4.63 27.35
N ASN A 179 -9.98 5.11 26.21
CA ASN A 179 -11.42 5.33 25.95
C ASN A 179 -12.03 4.30 24.98
N SER A 180 -11.28 3.21 24.62
CA SER A 180 -11.74 2.19 23.69
C SER A 180 -11.43 0.79 24.19
N ASN A 181 -12.38 -0.13 24.00
CA ASN A 181 -12.20 -1.59 24.22
C ASN A 181 -12.02 -2.38 22.92
N ILE A 182 -12.06 -1.69 21.75
CA ILE A 182 -11.83 -2.28 20.42
C ILE A 182 -10.42 -1.97 19.94
N PRO A 183 -9.87 -2.73 18.97
CA PRO A 183 -8.53 -2.53 18.45
C PRO A 183 -8.30 -1.13 17.87
N VAL A 184 -7.12 -0.56 18.12
CA VAL A 184 -6.67 0.73 17.62
C VAL A 184 -5.55 0.55 16.62
N ILE A 185 -5.70 1.10 15.43
CA ILE A 185 -4.79 1.00 14.29
C ILE A 185 -4.16 2.35 14.03
N GLY A 186 -2.84 2.45 14.08
CA GLY A 186 -2.12 3.69 13.77
C GLY A 186 -1.79 3.79 12.28
N LYS A 187 -2.21 4.84 11.57
CA LYS A 187 -1.85 5.03 10.16
C LYS A 187 -0.66 5.96 10.01
N LEU A 188 0.43 5.41 9.46
CA LEU A 188 1.67 6.14 9.22
C LEU A 188 1.52 7.10 8.03
N THR A 189 2.36 8.14 8.02
CA THR A 189 2.43 9.11 6.93
C THR A 189 3.80 9.11 6.27
N PRO A 190 3.90 9.30 4.94
CA PRO A 190 5.18 9.53 4.27
C PRO A 190 5.77 10.94 4.52
N HIS A 191 5.12 11.76 5.32
CA HIS A 191 5.48 13.15 5.51
C HIS A 191 5.87 13.44 6.95
N GLY A 192 7.03 14.03 7.14
CA GLY A 192 7.48 14.63 8.39
C GLY A 192 8.38 13.76 9.23
N ALA A 193 7.89 12.69 9.85
CA ALA A 193 8.70 11.79 10.68
C ALA A 193 9.20 10.57 9.89
N ASN A 194 10.29 9.98 10.37
CA ASN A 194 10.70 8.65 9.90
C ASN A 194 9.59 7.65 10.22
N PRO A 195 9.05 6.92 9.22
CA PRO A 195 7.92 5.99 9.44
C PRO A 195 8.23 4.90 10.46
N VAL A 196 9.47 4.43 10.52
CA VAL A 196 9.89 3.38 11.46
C VAL A 196 9.85 3.91 12.90
N GLU A 197 10.37 5.11 13.13
CA GLU A 197 10.35 5.75 14.45
C GLU A 197 8.92 6.05 14.90
N LEU A 198 8.10 6.57 13.99
CA LEU A 198 6.69 6.82 14.27
C LEU A 198 5.95 5.51 14.60
N ALA A 199 6.22 4.44 13.87
CA ALA A 199 5.66 3.11 14.13
C ALA A 199 6.05 2.58 15.51
N LYS A 200 7.32 2.73 15.91
CA LYS A 200 7.80 2.33 17.24
C LYS A 200 7.10 3.11 18.36
N VAL A 201 6.94 4.42 18.18
CA VAL A 201 6.21 5.27 19.15
C VAL A 201 4.76 4.84 19.28
N MET A 202 4.05 4.63 18.17
CA MET A 202 2.67 4.13 18.20
C MET A 202 2.59 2.76 18.90
N ALA A 203 3.48 1.83 18.56
CA ALA A 203 3.53 0.50 19.17
C ALA A 203 3.78 0.55 20.69
N SER A 204 4.76 1.33 21.14
CA SER A 204 5.04 1.51 22.57
C SER A 204 3.93 2.23 23.33
N SER A 205 3.11 3.01 22.64
CA SER A 205 1.93 3.68 23.19
C SER A 205 0.68 2.80 23.19
N GLY A 206 0.71 1.60 22.59
CA GLY A 206 -0.31 0.58 22.73
C GLY A 206 -1.24 0.38 21.55
N VAL A 207 -0.89 0.82 20.32
CA VAL A 207 -1.70 0.44 19.14
C VAL A 207 -1.66 -1.07 18.91
N ASP A 208 -2.76 -1.62 18.41
CA ASP A 208 -2.90 -3.06 18.15
C ASP A 208 -2.40 -3.46 16.75
N ALA A 209 -2.32 -2.49 15.82
CA ALA A 209 -1.75 -2.66 14.48
C ALA A 209 -1.31 -1.30 13.90
N VAL A 210 -0.53 -1.33 12.82
CA VAL A 210 -0.16 -0.11 12.07
C VAL A 210 -0.40 -0.29 10.57
N VAL A 211 -0.81 0.78 9.89
CA VAL A 211 -0.83 0.86 8.42
C VAL A 211 0.47 1.50 7.96
N SER A 212 1.22 0.81 7.10
CA SER A 212 2.61 1.12 6.79
C SER A 212 2.85 2.47 6.12
N THR A 213 1.87 3.01 5.40
CA THR A 213 1.99 4.33 4.74
C THR A 213 0.65 4.88 4.27
N ALA A 214 0.68 6.13 3.77
CA ALA A 214 -0.42 6.81 3.11
C ALA A 214 0.04 7.38 1.75
N ARG A 215 -0.78 8.22 1.12
CA ARG A 215 -0.42 8.89 -0.14
C ARG A 215 0.65 9.96 0.10
N PHE A 216 1.49 10.17 -0.92
CA PHE A 216 2.43 11.29 -0.94
C PHE A 216 1.72 12.62 -1.22
N GLN A 217 2.37 13.72 -0.91
CA GLN A 217 1.94 15.04 -1.37
C GLN A 217 2.51 15.31 -2.76
N GLY A 218 1.71 15.84 -3.65
CA GLY A 218 2.11 16.19 -5.02
C GLY A 218 1.60 17.57 -5.43
N LEU A 219 2.12 18.03 -6.56
CA LEU A 219 1.67 19.21 -7.27
C LEU A 219 1.71 18.92 -8.77
N ILE A 220 0.63 19.18 -9.47
CA ILE A 220 0.55 19.05 -10.93
C ILE A 220 0.32 20.42 -11.54
N ILE A 221 1.17 20.81 -12.47
CA ILE A 221 1.11 22.10 -13.14
C ILE A 221 0.65 21.90 -14.59
N ASP A 222 -0.34 22.65 -15.00
CA ASP A 222 -0.70 22.81 -16.41
C ASP A 222 0.18 23.89 -17.03
N ILE A 223 1.05 23.48 -17.95
CA ILE A 223 2.02 24.36 -18.60
C ILE A 223 1.39 25.38 -19.57
N ASN A 224 0.15 25.14 -20.01
CA ASN A 224 -0.55 26.05 -20.91
C ASN A 224 -1.23 27.19 -20.15
N THR A 225 -1.78 26.88 -18.97
CA THR A 225 -2.42 27.88 -18.09
C THR A 225 -1.45 28.46 -17.06
N LEU A 226 -0.25 27.91 -16.91
CA LEU A 226 0.77 28.27 -15.92
C LEU A 226 0.26 28.20 -14.48
N ARG A 227 -0.67 27.29 -14.20
CA ARG A 227 -1.36 27.12 -12.92
C ARG A 227 -1.39 25.66 -12.50
N PRO A 228 -1.50 25.39 -11.18
CA PRO A 228 -1.85 24.06 -10.74
C PRO A 228 -3.20 23.61 -11.30
N VAL A 229 -3.31 22.32 -11.62
CA VAL A 229 -4.57 21.75 -12.10
C VAL A 229 -5.65 21.76 -11.01
N GLU A 230 -6.91 21.79 -11.42
CA GLU A 230 -8.11 21.66 -10.60
C GLU A 230 -8.21 22.73 -9.49
N TRP A 231 -8.06 22.37 -8.22
CA TRP A 231 -8.24 23.28 -7.06
C TRP A 231 -7.12 24.29 -6.82
N GLY A 232 -6.05 24.27 -7.61
CA GLY A 232 -4.98 25.27 -7.56
C GLY A 232 -3.95 25.10 -6.44
N GLY A 233 -3.83 23.93 -5.79
CA GLY A 233 -2.93 23.74 -4.66
C GLY A 233 -2.36 22.33 -4.55
N LEU A 234 -1.59 22.08 -3.49
CA LEU A 234 -1.03 20.77 -3.17
C LEU A 234 -2.13 19.74 -2.90
N GLY A 235 -1.90 18.49 -3.26
CA GLY A 235 -2.84 17.39 -3.06
C GLY A 235 -2.19 16.07 -2.70
N GLY A 236 -3.01 15.11 -2.28
CA GLY A 236 -2.57 13.73 -2.13
C GLY A 236 -2.32 13.10 -3.50
N TYR A 237 -1.15 12.51 -3.69
CA TYR A 237 -0.70 11.88 -4.91
C TYR A 237 -0.40 10.40 -4.66
N GLY A 238 -1.05 9.52 -5.38
CA GLY A 238 -0.92 8.07 -5.22
C GLY A 238 -1.33 7.33 -6.49
N GLY A 239 -1.27 6.01 -6.45
CA GLY A 239 -1.57 5.14 -7.58
C GLY A 239 -0.59 3.98 -7.64
N PRO A 240 -0.69 3.09 -8.65
CA PRO A 240 0.16 1.88 -8.75
C PRO A 240 1.67 2.15 -8.77
N TRP A 241 2.11 3.30 -9.24
CA TRP A 241 3.52 3.71 -9.22
C TRP A 241 4.13 3.70 -7.80
N GLN A 242 3.30 3.92 -6.77
CA GLN A 242 3.74 3.98 -5.37
C GLN A 242 4.15 2.61 -4.82
N LEU A 243 3.72 1.50 -5.45
CA LEU A 243 3.86 0.14 -4.93
C LEU A 243 5.28 -0.21 -4.45
N PRO A 244 6.36 -0.01 -5.24
CA PRO A 244 7.72 -0.38 -4.80
C PRO A 244 8.17 0.39 -3.56
N ILE A 245 7.82 1.67 -3.47
CA ILE A 245 8.15 2.53 -2.32
C ILE A 245 7.40 2.04 -1.08
N SER A 246 6.10 1.75 -1.23
CA SER A 246 5.25 1.25 -0.15
C SER A 246 5.69 -0.13 0.36
N LEU A 247 6.16 -1.01 -0.53
CA LEU A 247 6.73 -2.30 -0.15
C LEU A 247 7.99 -2.15 0.69
N ALA A 248 8.91 -1.25 0.29
CA ALA A 248 10.13 -0.96 1.05
C ALA A 248 9.80 -0.42 2.45
N TRP A 249 8.84 0.49 2.57
CA TRP A 249 8.38 1.01 3.86
C TRP A 249 7.74 -0.06 4.72
N THR A 250 6.88 -0.90 4.13
CA THR A 250 6.27 -2.05 4.83
C THR A 250 7.35 -3.01 5.35
N TYR A 251 8.34 -3.33 4.53
CA TYR A 251 9.49 -4.16 4.93
C TYR A 251 10.21 -3.58 6.17
N HIS A 252 10.53 -2.29 6.15
CA HIS A 252 11.22 -1.65 7.28
C HIS A 252 10.37 -1.64 8.56
N VAL A 253 9.08 -1.32 8.44
CA VAL A 253 8.15 -1.30 9.58
C VAL A 253 7.94 -2.71 10.14
N VAL A 254 7.73 -3.73 9.30
CA VAL A 254 7.60 -5.12 9.74
C VAL A 254 8.83 -5.59 10.52
N ARG A 255 10.03 -5.28 10.01
CA ARG A 255 11.28 -5.65 10.72
C ARG A 255 11.46 -4.93 12.05
N ALA A 256 11.00 -3.68 12.13
CA ALA A 256 11.08 -2.89 13.36
C ALA A 256 10.04 -3.30 14.41
N LEU A 257 8.92 -3.89 13.99
CA LEU A 257 7.79 -4.24 14.83
C LEU A 257 7.42 -5.74 14.72
N PRO A 258 8.24 -6.66 15.20
CA PRO A 258 8.00 -8.10 15.01
C PRO A 258 6.70 -8.59 15.67
N ASN A 259 6.22 -7.92 16.70
CA ASN A 259 5.06 -8.31 17.51
C ASN A 259 3.80 -7.47 17.22
N VAL A 260 3.89 -6.43 16.38
CA VAL A 260 2.74 -5.58 16.00
C VAL A 260 2.37 -5.84 14.55
N PRO A 261 1.12 -6.24 14.27
CA PRO A 261 0.66 -6.46 12.91
C PRO A 261 0.80 -5.22 12.04
N VAL A 262 1.27 -5.43 10.80
CA VAL A 262 1.40 -4.37 9.79
C VAL A 262 0.39 -4.60 8.68
N ILE A 263 -0.35 -3.55 8.33
CA ILE A 263 -1.25 -3.50 7.19
C ILE A 263 -0.54 -2.76 6.06
N GLY A 264 -0.34 -3.43 4.92
CA GLY A 264 0.28 -2.83 3.75
C GLY A 264 -0.68 -1.85 3.05
N SER A 265 -0.17 -0.71 2.59
CA SER A 265 -0.98 0.30 1.89
C SER A 265 -0.16 1.02 0.83
N GLY A 266 -0.82 1.51 -0.22
CA GLY A 266 -0.21 2.32 -1.27
C GLY A 266 0.19 1.53 -2.52
N GLY A 267 -0.45 1.85 -3.63
CA GLY A 267 -0.14 1.28 -4.95
C GLY A 267 -0.84 -0.04 -5.29
N ILE A 268 -1.68 -0.57 -4.42
CA ILE A 268 -2.36 -1.86 -4.63
C ILE A 268 -3.43 -1.73 -5.72
N SER A 269 -3.26 -2.46 -6.81
CA SER A 269 -4.14 -2.45 -7.99
C SER A 269 -4.52 -3.83 -8.51
N SER A 270 -3.96 -4.90 -7.94
CA SER A 270 -4.21 -6.29 -8.30
C SER A 270 -4.07 -7.22 -7.10
N GLY A 271 -4.55 -8.46 -7.22
CA GLY A 271 -4.34 -9.51 -6.22
C GLY A 271 -2.86 -9.87 -6.05
N TYR A 272 -2.08 -9.77 -7.12
CA TYR A 272 -0.63 -9.96 -7.06
C TYR A 272 0.09 -8.88 -6.22
N ASP A 273 -0.47 -7.67 -6.11
CA ASP A 273 0.07 -6.65 -5.22
C ASP A 273 -0.21 -6.99 -3.76
N ILE A 274 -1.38 -7.59 -3.46
CA ILE A 274 -1.69 -8.15 -2.14
C ILE A 274 -0.64 -9.21 -1.78
N VAL A 275 -0.36 -10.15 -2.69
CA VAL A 275 0.69 -11.17 -2.50
C VAL A 275 2.03 -10.53 -2.14
N ARG A 276 2.46 -9.49 -2.87
CA ARG A 276 3.73 -8.80 -2.59
C ARG A 276 3.80 -8.23 -1.18
N PHE A 277 2.72 -7.61 -0.70
CA PHE A 277 2.66 -7.09 0.67
C PHE A 277 2.70 -8.21 1.72
N ILE A 278 2.01 -9.31 1.49
CA ILE A 278 2.06 -10.46 2.40
C ILE A 278 3.46 -11.07 2.41
N LEU A 279 4.11 -11.23 1.26
CA LEU A 279 5.49 -11.72 1.14
C LEU A 279 6.51 -10.87 1.92
N VAL A 280 6.33 -9.56 2.02
CA VAL A 280 7.17 -8.67 2.87
C VAL A 280 6.68 -8.56 4.32
N GLY A 281 5.74 -9.42 4.74
CA GLY A 281 5.33 -9.60 6.12
C GLY A 281 4.08 -8.86 6.58
N ALA A 282 3.40 -8.11 5.71
CA ALA A 282 2.10 -7.54 6.05
C ALA A 282 1.08 -8.65 6.36
N LYS A 283 0.18 -8.40 7.32
CA LYS A 283 -0.94 -9.30 7.62
C LYS A 283 -2.17 -9.06 6.76
N ALA A 284 -2.42 -7.79 6.42
CA ALA A 284 -3.53 -7.37 5.58
C ALA A 284 -3.09 -6.21 4.69
N THR A 285 -3.97 -5.74 3.82
CA THR A 285 -3.68 -4.66 2.87
C THR A 285 -4.85 -3.69 2.77
N GLN A 286 -4.54 -2.41 2.49
CA GLN A 286 -5.52 -1.36 2.24
C GLN A 286 -5.40 -0.81 0.82
N SER A 287 -6.48 -0.88 0.02
CA SER A 287 -6.59 -0.28 -1.32
C SER A 287 -7.62 0.85 -1.34
N CYS A 288 -7.31 1.95 -2.03
CA CYS A 288 -8.21 3.10 -2.19
C CYS A 288 -8.37 3.51 -3.65
N THR A 289 -7.29 4.00 -4.28
CA THR A 289 -7.30 4.57 -5.63
C THR A 289 -7.91 3.63 -6.67
N THR A 290 -7.58 2.36 -6.62
CA THR A 290 -8.08 1.34 -7.54
C THR A 290 -9.60 1.19 -7.43
N ILE A 291 -10.13 1.22 -6.22
CA ILE A 291 -11.58 1.12 -5.97
C ILE A 291 -12.29 2.40 -6.41
N ILE A 292 -11.69 3.58 -6.21
CA ILE A 292 -12.25 4.85 -6.71
C ILE A 292 -12.39 4.83 -8.22
N LEU A 293 -11.38 4.35 -8.94
CA LEU A 293 -11.31 4.44 -10.40
C LEU A 293 -12.05 3.31 -11.12
N HIS A 294 -12.16 2.13 -10.49
CA HIS A 294 -12.72 0.93 -11.13
C HIS A 294 -13.97 0.38 -10.43
N GLY A 295 -14.47 1.06 -9.38
CA GLY A 295 -15.64 0.62 -8.63
C GLY A 295 -15.36 -0.58 -7.70
N TYR A 296 -16.40 -1.01 -7.01
CA TYR A 296 -16.28 -2.08 -6.00
C TYR A 296 -16.05 -3.48 -6.59
N GLU A 297 -16.49 -3.72 -7.83
CA GLU A 297 -16.33 -5.02 -8.50
C GLU A 297 -14.87 -5.44 -8.66
N ILE A 298 -13.94 -4.48 -8.66
CA ILE A 298 -12.50 -4.74 -8.71
C ILE A 298 -12.03 -5.57 -7.50
N ILE A 299 -12.73 -5.50 -6.38
CA ILE A 299 -12.43 -6.27 -5.16
C ILE A 299 -12.47 -7.76 -5.45
N ARG A 300 -13.54 -8.23 -6.10
CA ARG A 300 -13.66 -9.65 -6.50
C ARG A 300 -12.56 -10.07 -7.47
N VAL A 301 -12.21 -9.20 -8.41
CA VAL A 301 -11.10 -9.48 -9.35
C VAL A 301 -9.79 -9.66 -8.58
N MET A 302 -9.47 -8.75 -7.66
CA MET A 302 -8.24 -8.82 -6.86
C MET A 302 -8.20 -10.07 -5.96
N LEU A 303 -9.32 -10.45 -5.34
CA LEU A 303 -9.39 -11.66 -4.52
C LEU A 303 -9.26 -12.94 -5.36
N ASN A 304 -9.83 -12.97 -6.56
CA ASN A 304 -9.68 -14.08 -7.49
C ASN A 304 -8.22 -14.22 -7.97
N GLU A 305 -7.53 -13.11 -8.27
CA GLU A 305 -6.11 -13.11 -8.63
C GLU A 305 -5.24 -13.62 -7.47
N LEU A 306 -5.52 -13.22 -6.23
CA LEU A 306 -4.87 -13.73 -5.01
C LEU A 306 -5.07 -15.24 -4.88
N THR A 307 -6.31 -15.70 -4.95
CA THR A 307 -6.67 -17.12 -4.84
C THR A 307 -6.01 -17.95 -5.94
N LYS A 308 -6.03 -17.46 -7.18
CA LYS A 308 -5.36 -18.11 -8.31
C LYS A 308 -3.86 -18.27 -8.05
N TRP A 309 -3.18 -17.21 -7.61
CA TRP A 309 -1.76 -17.28 -7.29
C TRP A 309 -1.47 -18.28 -6.17
N MET A 310 -2.29 -18.32 -5.12
CA MET A 310 -2.14 -19.28 -4.03
C MET A 310 -2.26 -20.73 -4.53
N LEU A 311 -3.25 -21.01 -5.37
CA LEU A 311 -3.44 -22.35 -5.98
C LEU A 311 -2.23 -22.75 -6.84
N GLU A 312 -1.73 -21.85 -7.68
CA GLU A 312 -0.58 -22.08 -8.56
C GLU A 312 0.72 -22.37 -7.78
N HIS A 313 0.82 -21.87 -6.54
CA HIS A 313 2.00 -22.04 -5.68
C HIS A 313 1.81 -23.04 -4.54
N GLY A 314 0.65 -23.72 -4.48
CA GLY A 314 0.37 -24.76 -3.51
C GLY A 314 0.07 -24.27 -2.09
N TYR A 315 -0.25 -22.97 -1.91
CA TYR A 315 -0.65 -22.42 -0.62
C TYR A 315 -2.14 -22.55 -0.38
N THR A 316 -2.52 -22.84 0.85
CA THR A 316 -3.92 -22.97 1.30
C THR A 316 -4.34 -21.86 2.26
N ARG A 317 -3.38 -21.18 2.91
CA ARG A 317 -3.60 -20.11 3.88
C ARG A 317 -2.63 -18.96 3.68
N ILE A 318 -3.05 -17.75 4.00
CA ILE A 318 -2.25 -16.53 3.90
C ILE A 318 -0.96 -16.60 4.73
N GLU A 319 -1.02 -17.16 5.94
CA GLU A 319 0.14 -17.24 6.85
C GLU A 319 1.28 -18.14 6.31
N GLU A 320 1.00 -19.05 5.37
CA GLU A 320 2.01 -19.96 4.81
C GLU A 320 3.07 -19.25 3.97
N PHE A 321 2.71 -18.14 3.34
CA PHE A 321 3.67 -17.36 2.53
C PHE A 321 3.99 -15.98 3.10
N ARG A 322 3.41 -15.61 4.26
CA ARG A 322 3.67 -14.33 4.89
C ARG A 322 5.13 -14.20 5.33
N GLY A 323 5.79 -13.15 4.89
CA GLY A 323 7.15 -12.81 5.27
C GLY A 323 8.24 -13.66 4.61
N LEU A 324 7.91 -14.55 3.67
CA LEU A 324 8.92 -15.41 3.02
C LEU A 324 10.04 -14.61 2.34
N THR A 325 9.75 -13.41 1.84
CA THR A 325 10.74 -12.55 1.18
C THR A 325 11.69 -11.87 2.16
N LEU A 326 11.34 -11.75 3.44
CA LEU A 326 12.15 -10.99 4.42
C LEU A 326 13.61 -11.45 4.52
N LYS A 327 13.84 -12.77 4.45
CA LYS A 327 15.19 -13.38 4.51
C LYS A 327 15.98 -13.23 3.20
N HIS A 328 15.34 -12.78 2.12
CA HIS A 328 15.97 -12.63 0.80
C HIS A 328 16.29 -11.17 0.47
N VAL A 329 15.88 -10.22 1.31
CA VAL A 329 16.27 -8.81 1.15
C VAL A 329 17.61 -8.60 1.83
N LEU A 330 18.65 -8.50 1.02
CA LEU A 330 20.03 -8.38 1.46
C LEU A 330 20.38 -6.93 1.82
N SER A 331 21.21 -6.74 2.84
CA SER A 331 21.87 -5.47 3.11
C SER A 331 22.92 -5.17 2.04
N LEU A 332 23.41 -3.93 2.01
CA LEU A 332 24.44 -3.52 1.03
C LEU A 332 25.72 -4.34 1.19
N GLU A 333 26.06 -4.76 2.42
CA GLU A 333 27.22 -5.57 2.76
C GLU A 333 27.06 -7.02 2.29
N GLU A 334 25.84 -7.54 2.31
CA GLU A 334 25.51 -8.92 1.91
C GLU A 334 25.40 -9.09 0.40
N LEU A 335 25.31 -7.99 -0.38
CA LEU A 335 25.20 -8.06 -1.82
C LEU A 335 26.44 -8.71 -2.44
N ASN A 336 26.23 -9.73 -3.27
CA ASN A 336 27.30 -10.37 -4.00
C ASN A 336 27.79 -9.47 -5.14
N ARG A 337 28.96 -8.86 -4.96
CA ARG A 337 29.59 -7.92 -5.92
C ARG A 337 30.54 -8.59 -6.91
N VAL A 338 30.71 -9.88 -6.80
CA VAL A 338 31.67 -10.64 -7.64
C VAL A 338 30.98 -11.63 -8.59
N LYS A 339 29.66 -11.76 -8.51
CA LYS A 339 28.89 -12.50 -9.51
C LYS A 339 29.06 -11.83 -10.88
N LYS A 340 29.35 -12.65 -11.89
CA LYS A 340 29.42 -12.21 -13.27
C LYS A 340 28.37 -12.96 -14.09
N TYR A 341 27.84 -12.27 -15.08
CA TYR A 341 26.86 -12.83 -15.99
C TYR A 341 27.34 -12.68 -17.41
N VAL A 342 26.97 -13.62 -18.28
CA VAL A 342 27.01 -13.45 -19.73
C VAL A 342 25.62 -13.14 -20.22
N PHE A 343 25.51 -12.09 -21.00
CA PHE A 343 24.29 -11.77 -21.72
C PHE A 343 24.43 -12.18 -23.17
N SER A 344 23.42 -12.83 -23.71
CA SER A 344 23.36 -13.27 -25.09
C SER A 344 22.04 -12.90 -25.74
N ILE A 345 22.04 -12.76 -27.06
CA ILE A 345 20.84 -12.43 -27.83
C ILE A 345 20.24 -13.71 -28.40
N ASP A 346 18.98 -13.96 -28.09
CA ASP A 346 18.16 -14.96 -28.75
C ASP A 346 17.70 -14.40 -30.11
N ILE A 347 18.33 -14.83 -31.17
CA ILE A 347 18.08 -14.35 -32.54
C ILE A 347 16.68 -14.73 -33.03
N THR A 348 16.04 -15.73 -32.43
CA THR A 348 14.68 -16.17 -32.83
C THR A 348 13.62 -15.22 -32.30
N LYS A 349 13.91 -14.52 -31.21
CA LYS A 349 13.03 -13.53 -30.57
C LYS A 349 13.39 -12.10 -30.93
N CYS A 350 14.63 -11.84 -31.34
CA CYS A 350 15.14 -10.50 -31.57
C CYS A 350 14.53 -9.89 -32.84
N THR A 351 13.81 -8.78 -32.71
CA THR A 351 13.21 -8.03 -33.83
C THR A 351 14.11 -6.92 -34.37
N LEU A 352 15.35 -6.83 -33.93
CA LEU A 352 16.30 -5.78 -34.30
C LEU A 352 15.84 -4.36 -34.02
N CYS A 353 14.96 -4.17 -33.03
CA CYS A 353 14.38 -2.85 -32.68
C CYS A 353 15.38 -1.81 -32.16
N GLY A 354 16.58 -2.24 -31.77
CA GLY A 354 17.69 -1.38 -31.36
C GLY A 354 17.54 -0.71 -29.98
N ILE A 355 16.50 -1.02 -29.20
CA ILE A 355 16.28 -0.44 -27.87
C ILE A 355 17.48 -0.70 -26.96
N CYS A 356 17.99 -1.95 -26.93
CA CYS A 356 19.14 -2.34 -26.12
C CYS A 356 20.43 -1.62 -26.51
N ILE A 357 20.61 -1.29 -27.80
CA ILE A 357 21.78 -0.52 -28.27
C ILE A 357 21.72 0.91 -27.72
N LYS A 358 20.56 1.58 -27.88
CA LYS A 358 20.38 2.98 -27.46
C LYS A 358 20.47 3.12 -25.93
N SER A 359 20.06 2.12 -25.18
CA SER A 359 20.02 2.17 -23.72
C SER A 359 21.31 1.69 -23.04
N CYS A 360 22.26 1.11 -23.77
CA CYS A 360 23.50 0.62 -23.16
C CYS A 360 24.47 1.77 -22.83
N PRO A 361 24.68 2.10 -21.53
CA PRO A 361 25.57 3.21 -21.17
C PRO A 361 27.05 2.91 -21.40
N TYR A 362 27.39 1.64 -21.64
CA TYR A 362 28.77 1.19 -21.85
C TYR A 362 29.13 1.00 -23.33
N GLY A 363 28.18 1.25 -24.24
CA GLY A 363 28.41 1.02 -25.67
C GLY A 363 28.72 -0.44 -26.05
N ALA A 364 28.39 -1.37 -25.17
CA ALA A 364 28.73 -2.79 -25.33
C ALA A 364 27.82 -3.54 -26.32
N ILE A 365 26.77 -2.91 -26.84
CA ILE A 365 25.79 -3.56 -27.72
C ILE A 365 25.81 -2.86 -29.08
N VAL A 366 26.03 -3.62 -30.13
CA VAL A 366 26.15 -3.08 -31.49
C VAL A 366 25.29 -3.90 -32.47
N ARG A 367 24.94 -3.27 -33.58
CA ARG A 367 24.35 -3.99 -34.72
C ARG A 367 25.45 -4.36 -35.70
N VAL A 368 25.54 -5.64 -36.04
CA VAL A 368 26.47 -6.18 -37.03
C VAL A 368 25.61 -6.82 -38.10
N SER A 369 25.52 -6.19 -39.27
CA SER A 369 24.66 -6.63 -40.39
C SER A 369 23.20 -6.81 -39.97
N ASP A 370 22.71 -8.02 -39.90
CA ASP A 370 21.35 -8.45 -39.62
C ASP A 370 21.15 -8.98 -38.19
N ARG A 371 22.10 -8.75 -37.29
CA ARG A 371 22.02 -9.20 -35.90
C ARG A 371 22.52 -8.16 -34.92
N ILE A 372 22.14 -8.33 -33.66
CA ILE A 372 22.65 -7.54 -32.53
C ILE A 372 23.65 -8.41 -31.77
N GLU A 373 24.81 -7.84 -31.46
CA GLU A 373 25.87 -8.49 -30.69
C GLU A 373 26.19 -7.73 -29.41
N ILE A 374 26.57 -8.47 -28.36
CA ILE A 374 27.03 -7.94 -27.08
C ILE A 374 28.54 -8.18 -26.96
N ASN A 375 29.31 -7.10 -26.88
CA ASN A 375 30.73 -7.16 -26.56
C ASN A 375 30.91 -7.39 -25.06
N ASN A 376 31.21 -8.60 -24.65
CA ASN A 376 31.37 -8.99 -23.27
C ASN A 376 32.59 -8.34 -22.57
N THR A 377 33.55 -7.81 -23.33
CA THR A 377 34.69 -7.07 -22.75
C THR A 377 34.30 -5.68 -22.30
N LEU A 378 33.33 -5.03 -22.98
CA LEU A 378 32.80 -3.71 -22.64
C LEU A 378 31.60 -3.80 -21.72
N CYS A 379 30.97 -4.96 -21.61
CA CYS A 379 29.75 -5.16 -20.84
C CYS A 379 30.05 -5.13 -19.33
N ASP A 380 29.43 -4.18 -18.61
CA ASP A 380 29.52 -4.04 -17.14
C ASP A 380 28.65 -5.04 -16.37
N ASN A 381 27.88 -5.85 -17.05
CA ASN A 381 26.93 -6.78 -16.43
C ASN A 381 25.75 -6.11 -15.68
N CYS A 382 25.42 -4.88 -15.98
CA CYS A 382 24.38 -4.10 -15.28
C CYS A 382 22.95 -4.63 -15.46
N GLY A 383 22.67 -5.44 -16.48
CA GLY A 383 21.34 -6.06 -16.71
C GLY A 383 20.28 -5.15 -17.33
N LEU A 384 20.59 -3.89 -17.64
CA LEU A 384 19.60 -2.94 -18.17
C LEU A 384 18.96 -3.43 -19.49
N CYS A 385 19.77 -3.90 -20.42
CA CYS A 385 19.30 -4.42 -21.70
C CYS A 385 18.35 -5.63 -21.54
N TYR A 386 18.66 -6.54 -20.60
CA TYR A 386 17.84 -7.68 -20.26
C TYR A 386 16.45 -7.27 -19.77
N SER A 387 16.38 -6.33 -18.83
CA SER A 387 15.13 -5.85 -18.25
C SER A 387 14.31 -4.97 -19.21
N LEU A 388 14.95 -4.38 -20.21
CA LEU A 388 14.32 -3.42 -21.13
C LEU A 388 13.82 -4.06 -22.44
N CYS A 389 14.24 -5.29 -22.75
CA CYS A 389 13.87 -5.96 -23.99
C CYS A 389 12.37 -6.30 -24.03
N PRO A 390 11.55 -5.69 -24.90
CA PRO A 390 10.11 -5.93 -24.93
C PRO A 390 9.73 -7.31 -25.52
N TYR A 391 10.69 -8.04 -26.06
CA TYR A 391 10.51 -9.37 -26.68
C TYR A 391 11.18 -10.48 -25.87
N ASP A 392 11.71 -10.18 -24.69
CA ASP A 392 12.49 -11.14 -23.88
C ASP A 392 13.57 -11.89 -24.69
N ALA A 393 14.20 -11.17 -25.62
CA ALA A 393 15.20 -11.70 -26.53
C ALA A 393 16.63 -11.67 -25.96
N ILE A 394 16.83 -11.23 -24.71
CA ILE A 394 18.14 -11.23 -24.07
C ILE A 394 18.15 -12.25 -22.94
N ASN A 395 19.04 -13.22 -23.06
CA ASN A 395 19.25 -14.22 -22.02
C ASN A 395 20.34 -13.76 -21.05
N ARG A 396 20.27 -14.26 -19.81
CA ARG A 396 21.24 -14.00 -18.75
C ARG A 396 21.67 -15.32 -18.12
N GLU A 397 22.95 -15.62 -18.19
CA GLU A 397 23.54 -16.81 -17.57
C GLU A 397 24.60 -16.39 -16.53
N GLU A 398 24.55 -16.97 -15.33
CA GLU A 398 25.57 -16.75 -14.31
C GLU A 398 26.82 -17.54 -14.66
N ILE A 399 28.00 -16.88 -14.63
CA ILE A 399 29.29 -17.56 -14.85
C ILE A 399 29.66 -18.27 -13.54
N PRO A 400 29.74 -19.63 -13.52
CA PRO A 400 30.21 -20.34 -12.34
C PRO A 400 31.64 -19.95 -11.98
N ARG A 401 31.94 -19.76 -10.71
CA ARG A 401 33.33 -19.58 -10.27
C ARG A 401 34.11 -20.85 -10.50
N LYS A 402 35.41 -20.74 -10.86
CA LYS A 402 36.32 -21.89 -11.00
C LYS A 402 36.41 -22.76 -9.72
N ASN A 403 36.06 -22.21 -8.55
CA ASN A 403 36.10 -22.89 -7.25
C ASN A 403 34.79 -23.54 -6.79
N ASP A 404 33.65 -23.32 -7.47
CA ASP A 404 32.36 -23.88 -7.06
C ASP A 404 32.22 -25.39 -7.47
N LYS A 405 33.16 -25.93 -8.25
CA LYS A 405 33.18 -27.36 -8.61
C LYS A 405 33.72 -28.29 -7.51
N ALA A 406 34.20 -27.73 -6.36
CA ALA A 406 34.82 -28.53 -5.30
C ALA A 406 33.86 -28.87 -4.11
N SER A 407 32.64 -28.37 -4.10
CA SER A 407 31.73 -28.58 -2.96
C SER A 407 30.53 -29.51 -3.21
N THR A 408 30.45 -30.15 -4.40
CA THR A 408 29.35 -31.09 -4.72
C THR A 408 29.66 -32.55 -4.43
N HIS A 409 30.80 -32.86 -3.77
CA HIS A 409 31.07 -34.21 -3.27
C HIS A 409 31.29 -34.17 -1.76
N ARG A 410 30.22 -34.28 -0.99
CA ARG A 410 30.16 -34.88 0.35
C ARG A 410 28.75 -34.70 0.92
N VAL A 411 27.85 -35.58 0.56
CA VAL A 411 26.82 -36.14 1.45
C VAL A 411 26.48 -37.51 0.88
N GLU A 412 27.31 -38.48 1.18
CA GLU A 412 26.97 -39.90 1.28
C GLU A 412 27.86 -40.43 2.39
N GLU A 413 27.30 -40.51 3.60
CA GLU A 413 27.43 -41.54 4.59
C GLU A 413 26.52 -41.21 5.80
#